data_7f83f3aae44264f22383715144c10651
#
_entry.id   7f83f3aae44264f22383715144c10651
#
_cell.length_a   1.000
_cell.length_b   1.000
_cell.length_c   1.000
_cell.angle_alpha   90.00
_cell.angle_beta   90.00
_cell.angle_gamma   90.00
#
_symmetry.space_group_name_H-M   'P 1'
#
loop_
_entity.id
_entity.type
_entity.pdbx_description
1 polymer ?
#
loop_
_entity_poly.entity_id
_entity_poly.type
_entity_poly.pdbx_seq_one_letter_code
_entity_poly.pdbx_strand_id
1 'polypeptide(L)'
;MRLLDRYLLREFLVPLGYCISGFLIFWIAFDLFSELHAMQDKHLLAGDIAEYYLFRLPEFLPVALPVALLLALLYSLTNHARYNELTAMRTAGLSLWRLCAPYLVVGLLASMTLFALNEFCAPATSEAADEILLRRVQRNLSLEERQQVRNLAFKNSREDRFWGPIGIYNPATGEMIQPRVEWRLPDGSWRSIFADRAVRTNGVWTFYRVREFKETTARNSLPVPLPLADVMAFPEFTETPEEINSKINVTEHFGHQTRTHRADIPLFVILNYLRLDPNPEPGLRSWLYTKLHGRLAGPCTCLVVVVIAVPFAAGSGRRNVFVGVAASISIFFVYYVLQQLGFAFGEAGRVPAWLAAWLPNLVFGFAGLWMMARVR
;
A
#
# COMPACT_ATOMS: atom_id res chain seq x y z
N MET A 1 31.69 13.34 -13.63
CA MET A 1 30.87 14.50 -13.25
C MET A 1 31.67 15.78 -13.47
N ARG A 2 31.10 16.79 -14.15
CA ARG A 2 31.72 18.11 -14.31
C ARG A 2 31.66 18.85 -12.96
N LEU A 3 32.57 19.79 -12.72
CA LEU A 3 32.64 20.54 -11.46
C LEU A 3 31.31 21.24 -11.12
N LEU A 4 30.59 21.71 -12.11
CA LEU A 4 29.26 22.32 -11.99
C LEU A 4 28.21 21.32 -11.48
N ASP A 5 28.21 20.08 -11.99
CA ASP A 5 27.24 19.07 -11.56
C ASP A 5 27.41 18.75 -10.05
N ARG A 6 28.67 18.67 -9.60
CA ARG A 6 29.01 18.44 -8.19
C ARG A 6 28.56 19.60 -7.30
N TYR A 7 28.73 20.83 -7.79
CA TYR A 7 28.30 22.03 -7.07
C TYR A 7 26.77 22.04 -6.91
N LEU A 8 26.02 21.88 -8.01
CA LEU A 8 24.56 21.88 -8.01
C LEU A 8 24.00 20.75 -7.12
N LEU A 9 24.60 19.56 -7.18
CA LEU A 9 24.19 18.44 -6.33
C LEU A 9 24.43 18.71 -4.85
N ARG A 10 25.59 19.29 -4.46
CA ARG A 10 25.89 19.60 -3.07
C ARG A 10 24.88 20.61 -2.49
N GLU A 11 24.62 21.71 -3.24
CA GLU A 11 23.68 22.75 -2.85
C GLU A 11 22.22 22.27 -2.78
N PHE A 12 21.93 21.14 -3.40
CA PHE A 12 20.61 20.49 -3.36
C PHE A 12 20.51 19.40 -2.30
N LEU A 13 21.52 18.52 -2.18
CA LEU A 13 21.47 17.36 -1.28
C LEU A 13 21.49 17.76 0.21
N VAL A 14 22.16 18.88 0.55
CA VAL A 14 22.19 19.35 1.95
C VAL A 14 20.80 19.82 2.42
N PRO A 15 20.10 20.71 1.71
CA PRO A 15 18.70 21.02 2.04
C PRO A 15 17.77 19.82 1.99
N LEU A 16 17.98 18.90 1.06
CA LEU A 16 17.19 17.67 0.97
C LEU A 16 17.31 16.84 2.25
N GLY A 17 18.53 16.66 2.76
CA GLY A 17 18.75 15.96 4.03
C GLY A 17 18.03 16.64 5.19
N TYR A 18 18.10 17.97 5.30
CA TYR A 18 17.37 18.69 6.34
C TYR A 18 15.84 18.57 6.18
N CYS A 19 15.32 18.66 4.96
CA CYS A 19 13.89 18.51 4.72
C CYS A 19 13.39 17.10 5.06
N ILE A 20 14.10 16.04 4.64
CA ILE A 20 13.73 14.65 4.97
C ILE A 20 13.72 14.46 6.48
N SER A 21 14.79 14.87 7.18
CA SER A 21 14.89 14.74 8.63
C SER A 21 13.78 15.50 9.34
N GLY A 22 13.50 16.73 8.93
CA GLY A 22 12.43 17.54 9.49
C GLY A 22 11.04 16.92 9.29
N PHE A 23 10.75 16.40 8.12
CA PHE A 23 9.48 15.70 7.83
C PHE A 23 9.35 14.42 8.64
N LEU A 24 10.39 13.60 8.73
CA LEU A 24 10.35 12.37 9.52
C LEU A 24 10.13 12.64 11.00
N ILE A 25 10.84 13.62 11.58
CA ILE A 25 10.65 14.01 12.99
C ILE A 25 9.23 14.52 13.21
N PHE A 26 8.73 15.40 12.34
CA PHE A 26 7.36 15.91 12.43
C PHE A 26 6.32 14.79 12.34
N TRP A 27 6.49 13.86 11.38
CA TRP A 27 5.54 12.76 11.18
C TRP A 27 5.54 11.78 12.34
N ILE A 28 6.73 11.38 12.83
CA ILE A 28 6.87 10.53 14.01
C ILE A 28 6.22 11.18 15.23
N ALA A 29 6.48 12.47 15.45
CA ALA A 29 5.88 13.19 16.58
C ALA A 29 4.34 13.22 16.47
N PHE A 30 3.82 13.53 15.28
CA PHE A 30 2.38 13.58 15.05
C PHE A 30 1.71 12.21 15.26
N ASP A 31 2.29 11.15 14.69
CA ASP A 31 1.80 9.77 14.84
C ASP A 31 1.87 9.31 16.31
N LEU A 32 2.98 9.59 16.98
CA LEU A 32 3.14 9.28 18.41
C LEU A 32 2.06 9.93 19.27
N PHE A 33 1.77 11.22 19.04
CA PHE A 33 0.70 11.90 19.78
C PHE A 33 -0.68 11.32 19.49
N SER A 34 -0.93 10.91 18.25
CA SER A 34 -2.20 10.31 17.85
C SER A 34 -2.43 8.93 18.46
N GLU A 35 -1.37 8.13 18.56
CA GLU A 35 -1.42 6.73 19.01
C GLU A 35 -1.01 6.54 20.48
N LEU A 36 -0.66 7.61 21.20
CA LEU A 36 -0.09 7.55 22.53
C LEU A 36 -0.99 6.79 23.52
N HIS A 37 -2.31 7.03 23.48
CA HIS A 37 -3.25 6.33 24.36
C HIS A 37 -3.30 4.84 24.04
N ALA A 38 -3.37 4.46 22.77
CA ALA A 38 -3.39 3.07 22.36
C ALA A 38 -2.09 2.34 22.73
N MET A 39 -0.95 3.02 22.69
CA MET A 39 0.34 2.46 23.13
C MET A 39 0.42 2.31 24.64
N GLN A 40 -0.15 3.26 25.41
CA GLN A 40 -0.25 3.17 26.87
C GLN A 40 -1.17 2.03 27.31
N ASP A 41 -2.31 1.87 26.67
CA ASP A 41 -3.24 0.75 26.94
C ASP A 41 -2.60 -0.62 26.73
N LYS A 42 -1.67 -0.71 25.76
CA LYS A 42 -0.88 -1.92 25.48
C LYS A 42 0.35 -2.06 26.40
N HIS A 43 0.57 -1.15 27.35
CA HIS A 43 1.69 -1.16 28.30
C HIS A 43 3.07 -1.20 27.62
N LEU A 44 3.25 -0.51 26.49
CA LEU A 44 4.52 -0.44 25.79
C LEU A 44 5.53 0.41 26.55
N LEU A 45 6.79 -0.04 26.61
CA LEU A 45 7.90 0.74 27.15
C LEU A 45 8.47 1.69 26.09
N ALA A 46 9.19 2.71 26.54
CA ALA A 46 9.85 3.66 25.63
C ALA A 46 10.79 2.98 24.62
N GLY A 47 11.44 1.88 25.00
CA GLY A 47 12.26 1.06 24.10
C GLY A 47 11.45 0.38 23.00
N ASP A 48 10.28 -0.19 23.35
CA ASP A 48 9.37 -0.82 22.39
C ASP A 48 8.82 0.23 21.39
N ILE A 49 8.53 1.45 21.87
CA ILE A 49 8.08 2.55 21.04
C ILE A 49 9.18 3.01 20.07
N ALA A 50 10.42 3.13 20.54
CA ALA A 50 11.55 3.48 19.67
C ALA A 50 11.80 2.41 18.59
N GLU A 51 11.75 1.13 18.97
CA GLU A 51 11.86 -0.01 18.06
C GLU A 51 10.72 0.01 17.02
N TYR A 52 9.49 0.25 17.44
CA TYR A 52 8.31 0.37 16.58
C TYR A 52 8.49 1.46 15.51
N TYR A 53 8.90 2.67 15.90
CA TYR A 53 9.11 3.75 14.92
C TYR A 53 10.30 3.51 14.00
N LEU A 54 11.34 2.79 14.45
CA LEU A 54 12.45 2.41 13.60
C LEU A 54 11.99 1.49 12.45
N PHE A 55 11.15 0.51 12.75
CA PHE A 55 10.57 -0.37 11.73
C PHE A 55 9.54 0.34 10.84
N ARG A 56 8.87 1.38 11.33
CA ARG A 56 7.90 2.16 10.53
C ARG A 56 8.50 3.24 9.64
N LEU A 57 9.79 3.57 9.79
CA LEU A 57 10.44 4.57 8.94
C LEU A 57 10.22 4.39 7.44
N PRO A 58 10.32 3.17 6.86
CA PRO A 58 10.07 2.96 5.43
C PRO A 58 8.66 3.33 4.97
N GLU A 59 7.66 3.24 5.83
CA GLU A 59 6.27 3.61 5.52
C GLU A 59 6.05 5.11 5.35
N PHE A 60 6.86 5.93 6.00
CA PHE A 60 6.74 7.40 5.93
C PHE A 60 7.46 8.00 4.71
N LEU A 61 8.46 7.30 4.17
CA LEU A 61 9.27 7.78 3.05
C LEU A 61 8.49 8.03 1.75
N PRO A 62 7.48 7.24 1.37
CA PRO A 62 6.69 7.48 0.15
C PRO A 62 6.01 8.85 0.11
N VAL A 63 5.66 9.39 1.26
CA VAL A 63 5.08 10.75 1.37
C VAL A 63 6.17 11.79 1.62
N ALA A 64 7.09 11.51 2.54
CA ALA A 64 8.12 12.46 2.94
C ALA A 64 9.12 12.81 1.82
N LEU A 65 9.57 11.81 1.04
CA LEU A 65 10.62 12.01 0.04
C LEU A 65 10.21 12.91 -1.13
N PRO A 66 9.03 12.74 -1.78
CA PRO A 66 8.61 13.64 -2.84
C PRO A 66 8.44 15.09 -2.37
N VAL A 67 7.89 15.28 -1.15
CA VAL A 67 7.71 16.61 -0.55
C VAL A 67 9.07 17.25 -0.28
N ALA A 68 9.97 16.50 0.35
CA ALA A 68 11.31 16.98 0.65
C ALA A 68 12.10 17.31 -0.61
N LEU A 69 11.99 16.49 -1.67
CA LEU A 69 12.58 16.76 -2.99
C LEU A 69 12.07 18.08 -3.57
N LEU A 70 10.75 18.29 -3.59
CA LEU A 70 10.15 19.51 -4.11
C LEU A 70 10.61 20.73 -3.35
N LEU A 71 10.56 20.67 -2.02
CA LEU A 71 10.94 21.77 -1.15
C LEU A 71 12.44 22.12 -1.30
N ALA A 72 13.30 21.11 -1.21
CA ALA A 72 14.74 21.28 -1.35
C ALA A 72 15.13 21.81 -2.73
N LEU A 73 14.48 21.33 -3.79
CA LEU A 73 14.76 21.74 -5.15
C LEU A 73 14.33 23.19 -5.40
N LEU A 74 13.12 23.56 -4.98
CA LEU A 74 12.64 24.94 -5.11
C LEU A 74 13.47 25.90 -4.23
N TYR A 75 13.86 25.48 -3.02
CA TYR A 75 14.78 26.26 -2.18
C TYR A 75 16.12 26.50 -2.88
N SER A 76 16.80 25.42 -3.32
CA SER A 76 18.11 25.49 -3.96
C SER A 76 18.07 26.33 -5.25
N LEU A 77 17.12 26.06 -6.16
CA LEU A 77 17.00 26.79 -7.40
C LEU A 77 16.61 28.27 -7.22
N THR A 78 15.73 28.56 -6.26
CA THR A 78 15.37 29.96 -5.93
C THR A 78 16.59 30.70 -5.35
N ASN A 79 17.41 30.01 -4.54
CA ASN A 79 18.64 30.57 -4.00
C ASN A 79 19.65 30.90 -5.12
N HIS A 80 19.87 29.97 -6.07
CA HIS A 80 20.69 30.22 -7.26
C HIS A 80 20.13 31.36 -8.13
N ALA A 81 18.81 31.47 -8.27
CA ALA A 81 18.17 32.58 -9.00
C ALA A 81 18.38 33.92 -8.29
N ARG A 82 18.28 33.95 -6.95
CA ARG A 82 18.49 35.16 -6.12
C ARG A 82 19.90 35.73 -6.26
N TYR A 83 20.90 34.84 -6.33
CA TYR A 83 22.31 35.25 -6.53
C TYR A 83 22.71 35.42 -8.00
N ASN A 84 21.76 35.40 -8.94
CA ASN A 84 21.94 35.48 -10.40
C ASN A 84 22.82 34.36 -10.98
N GLU A 85 23.05 33.26 -10.24
CA GLU A 85 23.89 32.18 -10.72
C GLU A 85 23.24 31.46 -11.90
N LEU A 86 21.90 31.21 -11.84
CA LEU A 86 21.16 30.65 -12.97
C LEU A 86 21.29 31.52 -14.24
N THR A 87 21.23 32.84 -14.09
CA THR A 87 21.39 33.77 -15.18
C THR A 87 22.81 33.69 -15.75
N ALA A 88 23.83 33.69 -14.89
CA ALA A 88 25.22 33.54 -15.31
C ALA A 88 25.51 32.24 -16.05
N MET A 89 24.95 31.12 -15.58
CA MET A 89 25.08 29.82 -16.25
C MET A 89 24.40 29.81 -17.62
N ARG A 90 23.22 30.44 -17.75
CA ARG A 90 22.49 30.55 -19.03
C ARG A 90 23.17 31.47 -20.01
N THR A 91 23.71 32.61 -19.58
CA THR A 91 24.47 33.52 -20.42
C THR A 91 25.79 32.91 -20.88
N ALA A 92 26.36 31.98 -20.11
CA ALA A 92 27.49 31.15 -20.51
C ALA A 92 27.14 30.05 -21.55
N GLY A 93 25.90 30.03 -22.06
CA GLY A 93 25.44 29.10 -23.11
C GLY A 93 24.94 27.74 -22.60
N LEU A 94 24.76 27.57 -21.31
CA LEU A 94 24.21 26.31 -20.77
C LEU A 94 22.68 26.26 -20.94
N SER A 95 22.21 25.18 -21.58
CA SER A 95 20.78 24.94 -21.73
C SER A 95 20.15 24.58 -20.41
N LEU A 96 18.84 24.89 -20.21
CA LEU A 96 18.08 24.54 -19.02
C LEU A 96 18.08 23.02 -18.80
N TRP A 97 17.97 22.24 -19.87
CA TRP A 97 18.03 20.76 -19.81
C TRP A 97 19.34 20.24 -19.22
N ARG A 98 20.46 20.90 -19.56
CA ARG A 98 21.78 20.54 -19.01
C ARG A 98 21.86 20.84 -17.49
N LEU A 99 21.24 21.94 -17.06
CA LEU A 99 21.16 22.30 -15.64
C LEU A 99 20.24 21.36 -14.86
N CYS A 100 19.19 20.84 -15.52
CA CYS A 100 18.25 19.90 -14.91
C CYS A 100 18.82 18.48 -14.75
N ALA A 101 19.78 18.07 -15.59
CA ALA A 101 20.27 16.70 -15.66
C ALA A 101 20.68 16.11 -14.29
N PRO A 102 21.47 16.79 -13.43
CA PRO A 102 21.82 16.25 -12.10
C PRO A 102 20.62 16.05 -11.20
N TYR A 103 19.62 16.93 -11.25
CA TYR A 103 18.39 16.80 -10.45
C TYR A 103 17.49 15.67 -10.95
N LEU A 104 17.40 15.47 -12.28
CA LEU A 104 16.68 14.34 -12.86
C LEU A 104 17.30 12.99 -12.47
N VAL A 105 18.64 12.93 -12.41
CA VAL A 105 19.32 11.72 -11.92
C VAL A 105 18.96 11.44 -10.45
N VAL A 106 18.96 12.46 -9.60
CA VAL A 106 18.53 12.27 -8.19
C VAL A 106 17.06 11.88 -8.11
N GLY A 107 16.17 12.51 -8.89
CA GLY A 107 14.76 12.16 -8.96
C GLY A 107 14.54 10.72 -9.41
N LEU A 108 15.31 10.25 -10.39
CA LEU A 108 15.28 8.85 -10.85
C LEU A 108 15.75 7.89 -9.75
N LEU A 109 16.87 8.19 -9.11
CA LEU A 109 17.39 7.38 -8.01
C LEU A 109 16.40 7.34 -6.83
N ALA A 110 15.80 8.47 -6.48
CA ALA A 110 14.77 8.56 -5.46
C ALA A 110 13.53 7.71 -5.83
N SER A 111 13.08 7.76 -7.10
CA SER A 111 11.98 6.91 -7.60
C SER A 111 12.31 5.42 -7.48
N MET A 112 13.51 5.01 -7.87
CA MET A 112 13.94 3.61 -7.74
C MET A 112 14.05 3.17 -6.28
N THR A 113 14.58 4.04 -5.41
CA THR A 113 14.68 3.78 -3.97
C THR A 113 13.29 3.64 -3.36
N LEU A 114 12.34 4.51 -3.68
CA LEU A 114 10.97 4.40 -3.19
C LEU A 114 10.28 3.13 -3.67
N PHE A 115 10.48 2.76 -4.93
CA PHE A 115 9.92 1.51 -5.45
C PHE A 115 10.47 0.30 -4.67
N ALA A 116 11.78 0.25 -4.48
CA ALA A 116 12.44 -0.83 -3.74
C ALA A 116 11.99 -0.88 -2.27
N LEU A 117 11.92 0.28 -1.60
CA LEU A 117 11.45 0.36 -0.21
C LEU A 117 9.99 -0.10 -0.08
N ASN A 118 9.11 0.35 -0.96
CA ASN A 118 7.70 -0.01 -0.93
C ASN A 118 7.46 -1.49 -1.20
N GLU A 119 8.25 -2.11 -2.07
CA GLU A 119 8.03 -3.50 -2.48
C GLU A 119 8.70 -4.50 -1.55
N PHE A 120 9.92 -4.22 -1.12
CA PHE A 120 10.74 -5.19 -0.38
C PHE A 120 10.83 -4.89 1.11
N CYS A 121 10.90 -3.61 1.52
CA CYS A 121 11.13 -3.27 2.92
C CYS A 121 9.83 -3.01 3.68
N ALA A 122 8.93 -2.18 3.16
CA ALA A 122 7.73 -1.76 3.87
C ALA A 122 6.84 -2.92 4.34
N PRO A 123 6.59 -3.99 3.57
CA PRO A 123 5.78 -5.11 4.04
C PRO A 123 6.40 -5.83 5.24
N ALA A 124 7.69 -6.17 5.15
CA ALA A 124 8.40 -6.89 6.22
C ALA A 124 8.54 -6.04 7.49
N THR A 125 8.79 -4.74 7.34
CA THR A 125 8.93 -3.82 8.49
C THR A 125 7.59 -3.47 9.12
N SER A 126 6.51 -3.42 8.35
CA SER A 126 5.15 -3.25 8.86
C SER A 126 4.71 -4.44 9.72
N GLU A 127 4.94 -5.67 9.25
CA GLU A 127 4.67 -6.88 10.03
C GLU A 127 5.46 -6.90 11.34
N ALA A 128 6.76 -6.55 11.30
CA ALA A 128 7.59 -6.46 12.50
C ALA A 128 7.10 -5.39 13.48
N ALA A 129 6.64 -4.23 12.98
CA ALA A 129 6.07 -3.17 13.79
C ALA A 129 4.76 -3.62 14.47
N ASP A 130 3.88 -4.30 13.73
CA ASP A 130 2.64 -4.86 14.29
C ASP A 130 2.92 -5.94 15.36
N GLU A 131 3.96 -6.76 15.17
CA GLU A 131 4.39 -7.73 16.17
C GLU A 131 4.84 -7.06 17.47
N ILE A 132 5.57 -5.93 17.38
CA ILE A 132 5.98 -5.16 18.58
C ILE A 132 4.76 -4.67 19.35
N LEU A 133 3.74 -4.14 18.65
CA LEU A 133 2.50 -3.68 19.28
C LEU A 133 1.74 -4.79 20.01
N LEU A 134 1.85 -6.04 19.54
CA LEU A 134 1.18 -7.19 20.11
C LEU A 134 2.04 -7.96 21.11
N ARG A 135 3.36 -7.75 21.12
CA ARG A 135 4.34 -8.51 21.93
C ARG A 135 3.95 -8.61 23.41
N ARG A 136 3.46 -7.52 23.98
CA ARG A 136 3.06 -7.50 25.41
C ARG A 136 1.67 -8.02 25.66
N VAL A 137 0.74 -7.75 24.75
CA VAL A 137 -0.65 -8.24 24.84
C VAL A 137 -0.69 -9.77 24.66
N GLN A 138 0.15 -10.30 23.77
CA GLN A 138 0.20 -11.71 23.44
C GLN A 138 1.33 -12.48 24.16
N ARG A 139 1.92 -11.91 25.22
CA ARG A 139 3.08 -12.49 25.91
C ARG A 139 2.84 -13.93 26.40
N ASN A 140 1.59 -14.27 26.70
CA ASN A 140 1.21 -15.58 27.22
C ASN A 140 0.74 -16.56 26.12
N LEU A 141 0.71 -16.13 24.85
CA LEU A 141 0.35 -16.99 23.72
C LEU A 141 1.58 -17.65 23.12
N SER A 142 1.46 -18.94 22.77
CA SER A 142 2.49 -19.66 22.03
C SER A 142 2.67 -19.06 20.62
N LEU A 143 3.83 -19.31 19.99
CA LEU A 143 4.08 -18.86 18.61
C LEU A 143 3.04 -19.40 17.62
N GLU A 144 2.57 -20.65 17.83
CA GLU A 144 1.54 -21.28 17.01
C GLU A 144 0.18 -20.59 17.17
N GLU A 145 -0.19 -20.20 18.39
CA GLU A 145 -1.45 -19.49 18.68
C GLU A 145 -1.46 -18.06 18.09
N ARG A 146 -0.29 -17.42 17.96
CA ARG A 146 -0.16 -16.08 17.35
C ARG A 146 -0.37 -16.09 15.84
N GLN A 147 -0.03 -17.19 15.18
CA GLN A 147 -0.17 -17.35 13.73
C GLN A 147 -1.56 -17.80 13.30
N GLN A 148 -2.42 -18.20 14.25
CA GLN A 148 -3.76 -18.65 13.96
C GLN A 148 -4.69 -17.50 13.61
N VAL A 149 -5.39 -17.63 12.49
CA VAL A 149 -6.45 -16.69 12.07
C VAL A 149 -7.77 -17.16 12.67
N ARG A 150 -8.44 -16.30 13.44
CA ARG A 150 -9.73 -16.59 14.07
C ARG A 150 -10.88 -15.94 13.30
N ASN A 151 -12.03 -16.59 13.30
CA ASN A 151 -13.26 -16.12 12.64
C ASN A 151 -13.05 -15.80 11.14
N LEU A 152 -12.27 -16.65 10.46
CA LEU A 152 -12.03 -16.51 9.04
C LEU A 152 -13.31 -16.76 8.25
N ALA A 153 -13.59 -15.86 7.28
CA ALA A 153 -14.66 -16.08 6.33
C ALA A 153 -14.20 -15.63 4.93
N PHE A 154 -14.46 -16.47 3.92
CA PHE A 154 -14.18 -16.12 2.52
C PHE A 154 -15.16 -16.79 1.56
N LYS A 155 -15.33 -16.20 0.39
CA LYS A 155 -16.20 -16.73 -0.66
C LYS A 155 -15.39 -17.27 -1.83
N ASN A 156 -15.76 -18.46 -2.32
CA ASN A 156 -15.34 -18.97 -3.61
C ASN A 156 -16.42 -18.64 -4.65
N SER A 157 -16.21 -17.56 -5.39
CA SER A 157 -17.20 -17.07 -6.36
C SER A 157 -17.34 -17.97 -7.60
N ARG A 158 -16.36 -18.87 -7.87
CA ARG A 158 -16.40 -19.79 -9.02
C ARG A 158 -17.42 -20.92 -8.83
N GLU A 159 -17.58 -21.37 -7.58
CA GLU A 159 -18.38 -22.53 -7.26
C GLU A 159 -19.53 -22.19 -6.29
N ASP A 160 -19.79 -20.89 -6.08
CA ASP A 160 -20.82 -20.31 -5.20
C ASP A 160 -20.81 -20.93 -3.78
N ARG A 161 -19.58 -21.11 -3.24
CA ARG A 161 -19.34 -21.61 -1.90
C ARG A 161 -18.89 -20.47 -0.98
N PHE A 162 -19.46 -20.43 0.21
CA PHE A 162 -19.05 -19.53 1.28
C PHE A 162 -18.45 -20.36 2.42
N TRP A 163 -17.21 -20.08 2.76
CA TRP A 163 -16.51 -20.65 3.89
C TRP A 163 -16.54 -19.66 5.05
N GLY A 164 -17.15 -20.04 6.14
CA GLY A 164 -17.14 -19.23 7.36
C GLY A 164 -18.46 -19.13 8.11
N PRO A 165 -18.38 -18.63 9.34
CA PRO A 165 -17.14 -18.34 10.07
C PRO A 165 -16.39 -19.64 10.43
N ILE A 166 -15.10 -19.70 10.14
CA ILE A 166 -14.19 -20.77 10.57
C ILE A 166 -13.65 -20.36 11.94
N GLY A 167 -13.76 -21.21 12.94
CA GLY A 167 -13.34 -20.89 14.30
C GLY A 167 -11.86 -20.51 14.37
N ILE A 168 -10.98 -21.42 13.92
CA ILE A 168 -9.53 -21.21 13.86
C ILE A 168 -9.00 -21.80 12.55
N TYR A 169 -8.17 -21.04 11.87
CA TYR A 169 -7.40 -21.48 10.69
C TYR A 169 -5.90 -21.33 10.96
N ASN A 170 -5.14 -22.37 10.68
CA ASN A 170 -3.69 -22.34 10.75
C ASN A 170 -3.09 -22.20 9.34
N PRO A 171 -2.52 -21.04 8.97
CA PRO A 171 -1.95 -20.81 7.63
C PRO A 171 -0.77 -21.72 7.28
N ALA A 172 0.00 -22.18 8.29
CA ALA A 172 1.17 -23.02 8.07
C ALA A 172 0.83 -24.48 7.73
N THR A 173 -0.21 -25.03 8.39
CA THR A 173 -0.63 -26.42 8.19
C THR A 173 -1.83 -26.56 7.26
N GLY A 174 -2.57 -25.47 7.02
CA GLY A 174 -3.82 -25.46 6.26
C GLY A 174 -4.98 -26.12 7.04
N GLU A 175 -4.83 -26.35 8.35
CA GLU A 175 -5.83 -26.97 9.20
C GLU A 175 -6.90 -25.96 9.63
N MET A 176 -8.16 -26.40 9.64
CA MET A 176 -9.31 -25.64 10.09
C MET A 176 -9.97 -26.32 11.29
N ILE A 177 -10.27 -25.55 12.32
CA ILE A 177 -11.05 -25.98 13.48
C ILE A 177 -12.41 -25.29 13.42
N GLN A 178 -13.48 -26.07 13.57
CA GLN A 178 -14.86 -25.64 13.43
C GLN A 178 -15.14 -24.95 12.07
N PRO A 179 -14.78 -25.60 10.95
CA PRO A 179 -15.12 -25.07 9.64
C PRO A 179 -16.64 -25.13 9.42
N ARG A 180 -17.14 -24.09 8.76
CA ARG A 180 -18.49 -24.01 8.24
C ARG A 180 -18.43 -23.70 6.76
N VAL A 181 -19.13 -24.48 5.94
CA VAL A 181 -19.22 -24.25 4.50
C VAL A 181 -20.69 -24.18 4.10
N GLU A 182 -21.07 -23.11 3.45
CA GLU A 182 -22.38 -22.95 2.83
C GLU A 182 -22.18 -23.02 1.30
N TRP A 183 -22.83 -23.96 0.69
CA TRP A 183 -22.68 -24.24 -0.73
C TRP A 183 -24.02 -24.18 -1.43
N ARG A 184 -24.14 -23.30 -2.41
CA ARG A 184 -25.28 -23.23 -3.27
C ARG A 184 -25.07 -24.15 -4.48
N LEU A 185 -25.91 -25.15 -4.60
CA LEU A 185 -25.87 -26.10 -5.69
C LEU A 185 -26.52 -25.54 -6.97
N PRO A 186 -26.16 -26.05 -8.16
CA PRO A 186 -26.73 -25.58 -9.43
C PRO A 186 -28.25 -25.76 -9.53
N ASP A 187 -28.84 -26.68 -8.77
CA ASP A 187 -30.29 -26.89 -8.66
C ASP A 187 -31.02 -25.83 -7.80
N GLY A 188 -30.24 -24.86 -7.25
CA GLY A 188 -30.72 -23.80 -6.38
C GLY A 188 -30.90 -24.20 -4.93
N SER A 189 -30.65 -25.46 -4.54
CA SER A 189 -30.64 -25.91 -3.14
C SER A 189 -29.39 -25.46 -2.42
N TRP A 190 -29.50 -25.32 -1.07
CA TRP A 190 -28.39 -24.99 -0.20
C TRP A 190 -27.93 -26.21 0.59
N ARG A 191 -26.62 -26.35 0.70
CA ARG A 191 -25.96 -27.37 1.49
C ARG A 191 -25.08 -26.69 2.55
N SER A 192 -25.40 -26.89 3.82
CA SER A 192 -24.63 -26.34 4.93
C SER A 192 -23.87 -27.45 5.63
N ILE A 193 -22.55 -27.35 5.66
CA ILE A 193 -21.63 -28.35 6.20
C ILE A 193 -20.94 -27.74 7.41
N PHE A 194 -21.03 -28.43 8.54
CA PHE A 194 -20.36 -28.10 9.79
C PHE A 194 -19.48 -29.27 10.19
N ALA A 195 -18.25 -29.00 10.63
CA ALA A 195 -17.39 -30.05 11.16
C ALA A 195 -16.57 -29.54 12.34
N ASP A 196 -15.99 -30.44 13.11
CA ASP A 196 -15.11 -30.07 14.20
C ASP A 196 -13.72 -29.71 13.69
N ARG A 197 -13.28 -30.37 12.60
CA ARG A 197 -11.95 -30.21 12.02
C ARG A 197 -11.99 -30.48 10.52
N ALA A 198 -11.20 -29.75 9.75
CA ALA A 198 -10.93 -30.07 8.34
C ALA A 198 -9.44 -29.95 8.04
N VAL A 199 -8.93 -30.91 7.27
CA VAL A 199 -7.52 -30.96 6.85
C VAL A 199 -7.48 -31.35 5.35
N ARG A 200 -6.58 -30.76 4.61
CA ARG A 200 -6.34 -31.13 3.23
C ARG A 200 -5.25 -32.20 3.15
N THR A 201 -5.62 -33.41 2.81
CA THR A 201 -4.71 -34.55 2.68
C THR A 201 -4.75 -35.07 1.26
N ASN A 202 -3.58 -35.24 0.62
CA ASN A 202 -3.45 -35.70 -0.76
C ASN A 202 -4.29 -34.89 -1.79
N GLY A 203 -4.43 -33.57 -1.57
CA GLY A 203 -5.17 -32.69 -2.47
C GLY A 203 -6.68 -32.66 -2.24
N VAL A 204 -7.23 -33.44 -1.31
CA VAL A 204 -8.66 -33.54 -0.98
C VAL A 204 -8.93 -33.02 0.43
N TRP A 205 -9.96 -32.23 0.59
CA TRP A 205 -10.41 -31.79 1.91
C TRP A 205 -11.13 -32.92 2.64
N THR A 206 -10.62 -33.30 3.80
CA THR A 206 -11.18 -34.29 4.68
C THR A 206 -11.71 -33.62 5.94
N PHE A 207 -13.00 -33.77 6.17
CA PHE A 207 -13.71 -33.19 7.32
C PHE A 207 -14.00 -34.28 8.35
N TYR A 208 -13.89 -33.93 9.64
CA TYR A 208 -14.09 -34.85 10.77
C TYR A 208 -15.29 -34.39 11.58
N ARG A 209 -16.13 -35.35 12.01
CA ARG A 209 -17.42 -35.16 12.70
C ARG A 209 -18.34 -34.21 11.96
N VAL A 210 -18.71 -34.59 10.76
CA VAL A 210 -19.49 -33.79 9.83
C VAL A 210 -20.97 -33.82 10.17
N ARG A 211 -21.56 -32.64 10.30
CA ARG A 211 -23.00 -32.41 10.35
C ARG A 211 -23.41 -31.65 9.10
N GLU A 212 -24.23 -32.23 8.32
CA GLU A 212 -24.68 -31.67 7.06
C GLU A 212 -26.19 -31.43 7.07
N PHE A 213 -26.58 -30.28 6.51
CA PHE A 213 -27.98 -29.90 6.35
C PHE A 213 -28.21 -29.54 4.87
N LYS A 214 -29.29 -30.07 4.33
CA LYS A 214 -29.74 -29.73 2.98
C LYS A 214 -31.05 -28.93 3.05
N GLU A 215 -31.09 -27.78 2.40
CA GLU A 215 -32.28 -26.96 2.28
C GLU A 215 -32.73 -26.93 0.82
N THR A 216 -33.97 -27.29 0.57
CA THR A 216 -34.55 -27.33 -0.77
C THR A 216 -35.10 -25.94 -1.14
N THR A 217 -35.12 -25.61 -2.42
CA THR A 217 -35.54 -24.31 -2.97
C THR A 217 -37.03 -23.94 -2.71
N ALA A 218 -37.81 -24.85 -2.11
CA ALA A 218 -39.21 -24.60 -1.77
C ALA A 218 -39.32 -23.55 -0.65
N ARG A 219 -40.02 -22.47 -0.90
CA ARG A 219 -40.33 -21.39 0.10
C ARG A 219 -40.86 -22.03 1.38
N ASN A 220 -40.15 -21.91 2.50
CA ASN A 220 -40.44 -22.49 3.84
C ASN A 220 -40.03 -23.96 4.08
N SER A 221 -39.14 -24.57 3.30
CA SER A 221 -38.58 -25.86 3.71
C SER A 221 -37.58 -25.66 4.87
N LEU A 222 -37.79 -26.43 5.94
CA LEU A 222 -36.83 -26.50 7.03
C LEU A 222 -35.59 -27.28 6.56
N PRO A 223 -34.37 -26.89 7.02
CA PRO A 223 -33.16 -27.63 6.69
C PRO A 223 -33.28 -29.11 7.17
N VAL A 224 -33.12 -30.03 6.26
CA VAL A 224 -33.18 -31.46 6.57
C VAL A 224 -31.78 -31.93 6.98
N PRO A 225 -31.59 -32.44 8.22
CA PRO A 225 -30.31 -32.97 8.64
C PRO A 225 -30.01 -34.28 7.89
N LEU A 226 -28.81 -34.43 7.40
CA LEU A 226 -28.27 -35.68 6.86
C LEU A 226 -27.62 -36.53 7.99
N PRO A 227 -27.40 -37.84 7.79
CA PRO A 227 -26.73 -38.67 8.77
C PRO A 227 -25.38 -38.11 9.18
N LEU A 228 -25.07 -38.19 10.48
CA LEU A 228 -23.77 -37.80 11.01
C LEU A 228 -22.67 -38.70 10.43
N ALA A 229 -21.60 -38.10 9.96
CA ALA A 229 -20.45 -38.83 9.44
C ALA A 229 -19.20 -38.50 10.27
N ASP A 230 -18.49 -39.54 10.71
CA ASP A 230 -17.25 -39.33 11.49
C ASP A 230 -16.14 -38.78 10.64
N VAL A 231 -16.05 -39.19 9.37
CA VAL A 231 -15.07 -38.70 8.38
C VAL A 231 -15.74 -38.61 7.03
N MET A 232 -15.59 -37.46 6.36
CA MET A 232 -16.10 -37.27 5.01
C MET A 232 -15.07 -36.50 4.16
N ALA A 233 -14.75 -37.05 2.98
CA ALA A 233 -13.88 -36.41 2.02
C ALA A 233 -14.69 -35.68 0.95
N PHE A 234 -14.28 -34.45 0.62
CA PHE A 234 -14.92 -33.61 -0.39
C PHE A 234 -13.94 -33.35 -1.54
N PRO A 235 -13.86 -34.24 -2.54
CA PRO A 235 -13.02 -34.02 -3.73
C PRO A 235 -13.49 -32.83 -4.58
N GLU A 236 -14.75 -32.41 -4.37
CA GLU A 236 -15.37 -31.26 -5.06
C GLU A 236 -14.82 -29.90 -4.56
N PHE A 237 -14.12 -29.90 -3.41
CA PHE A 237 -13.56 -28.67 -2.83
C PHE A 237 -12.17 -28.44 -3.37
N THR A 238 -12.11 -27.52 -4.34
CA THR A 238 -10.88 -27.21 -5.10
C THR A 238 -9.97 -26.21 -4.39
N GLU A 239 -10.46 -25.50 -3.38
CA GLU A 239 -9.73 -24.47 -2.67
C GLU A 239 -8.44 -25.01 -2.04
N THR A 240 -7.31 -24.40 -2.42
CA THR A 240 -6.01 -24.75 -1.85
C THR A 240 -5.69 -23.89 -0.61
N PRO A 241 -4.87 -24.37 0.34
CA PRO A 241 -4.38 -23.54 1.44
C PRO A 241 -3.65 -22.27 0.94
N GLU A 242 -2.98 -22.35 -0.21
CA GLU A 242 -2.32 -21.19 -0.83
C GLU A 242 -3.33 -20.15 -1.31
N GLU A 243 -4.44 -20.57 -1.96
CA GLU A 243 -5.54 -19.67 -2.34
C GLU A 243 -6.19 -19.03 -1.11
N ILE A 244 -6.41 -19.82 -0.04
CA ILE A 244 -7.00 -19.34 1.21
C ILE A 244 -6.09 -18.31 1.86
N ASN A 245 -4.79 -18.59 1.99
CA ASN A 245 -3.81 -17.64 2.54
C ASN A 245 -3.75 -16.34 1.71
N SER A 246 -3.77 -16.46 0.38
CA SER A 246 -3.80 -15.29 -0.50
C SER A 246 -5.08 -14.46 -0.31
N LYS A 247 -6.24 -15.11 -0.15
CA LYS A 247 -7.52 -14.44 0.13
C LYS A 247 -7.52 -13.76 1.49
N ILE A 248 -6.97 -14.39 2.53
CA ILE A 248 -6.83 -13.79 3.86
C ILE A 248 -6.03 -12.49 3.77
N ASN A 249 -4.84 -12.56 3.18
CA ASN A 249 -3.96 -11.39 3.04
C ASN A 249 -4.66 -10.23 2.33
N VAL A 250 -5.37 -10.50 1.23
CA VAL A 250 -6.07 -9.46 0.47
C VAL A 250 -7.31 -8.95 1.24
N THR A 251 -8.10 -9.84 1.85
CA THR A 251 -9.34 -9.46 2.55
C THR A 251 -9.04 -8.66 3.82
N GLU A 252 -7.97 -8.99 4.54
CA GLU A 252 -7.52 -8.19 5.68
C GLU A 252 -7.19 -6.76 5.30
N HIS A 253 -6.53 -6.55 4.16
CA HIS A 253 -6.22 -5.21 3.66
C HIS A 253 -7.47 -4.50 3.10
N PHE A 254 -8.37 -5.22 2.44
CA PHE A 254 -9.60 -4.67 1.90
C PHE A 254 -10.63 -4.30 2.97
N GLY A 255 -10.80 -5.15 4.01
CA GLY A 255 -11.76 -4.93 5.11
C GLY A 255 -11.32 -3.88 6.14
N HIS A 256 -10.03 -3.61 6.24
CA HIS A 256 -9.45 -2.69 7.23
C HIS A 256 -9.11 -1.31 6.66
N GLN A 257 -9.86 -0.82 5.67
CA GLN A 257 -9.73 0.55 5.15
C GLN A 257 -9.78 1.65 6.23
N THR A 258 -10.30 1.33 7.41
CA THR A 258 -10.36 2.21 8.58
C THR A 258 -9.14 2.18 9.49
N ARG A 259 -8.22 1.22 9.33
CA ARG A 259 -6.95 1.22 10.08
C ARG A 259 -5.88 1.91 9.24
N THR A 260 -5.68 3.17 9.52
CA THR A 260 -4.79 4.16 8.86
C THR A 260 -3.30 3.78 8.85
N HIS A 261 -2.90 2.61 9.35
CA HIS A 261 -1.50 2.34 9.71
C HIS A 261 -0.92 1.05 9.14
N ARG A 262 -1.56 0.40 8.15
CA ARG A 262 -0.93 -0.72 7.46
C ARG A 262 -0.33 -0.28 6.13
N ALA A 263 0.89 -0.73 5.86
CA ALA A 263 1.49 -0.59 4.54
C ALA A 263 0.53 -1.10 3.46
N ASP A 264 0.46 -0.41 2.35
CA ASP A 264 -0.32 -0.88 1.19
C ASP A 264 0.14 -2.28 0.77
N ILE A 265 -0.77 -3.09 0.22
CA ILE A 265 -0.48 -4.44 -0.25
C ILE A 265 0.70 -4.46 -1.25
N PRO A 266 1.72 -5.31 -1.09
CA PRO A 266 2.81 -5.46 -2.06
C PRO A 266 2.30 -5.84 -3.46
N LEU A 267 2.99 -5.36 -4.49
CA LEU A 267 2.68 -5.69 -5.89
C LEU A 267 2.63 -7.21 -6.13
N PHE A 268 3.58 -7.93 -5.54
CA PHE A 268 3.67 -9.38 -5.65
C PHE A 268 2.41 -10.09 -5.11
N VAL A 269 1.88 -9.64 -3.96
CA VAL A 269 0.66 -10.23 -3.35
C VAL A 269 -0.55 -9.96 -4.24
N ILE A 270 -0.68 -8.76 -4.82
CA ILE A 270 -1.76 -8.43 -5.75
C ILE A 270 -1.68 -9.31 -6.99
N LEU A 271 -0.49 -9.47 -7.58
CA LEU A 271 -0.30 -10.29 -8.79
C LEU A 271 -0.56 -11.77 -8.52
N ASN A 272 -0.10 -12.29 -7.37
CA ASN A 272 -0.36 -13.67 -6.97
C ASN A 272 -1.86 -13.92 -6.78
N TYR A 273 -2.55 -13.00 -6.11
CA TYR A 273 -4.00 -13.09 -5.94
C TYR A 273 -4.75 -13.10 -7.29
N LEU A 274 -4.41 -12.19 -8.21
CA LEU A 274 -5.02 -12.11 -9.54
C LEU A 274 -4.71 -13.34 -10.41
N ARG A 275 -3.57 -14.01 -10.16
CA ARG A 275 -3.23 -15.30 -10.81
C ARG A 275 -4.11 -16.43 -10.29
N LEU A 276 -4.34 -16.48 -8.98
CA LEU A 276 -5.13 -17.52 -8.33
C LEU A 276 -6.63 -17.31 -8.55
N ASP A 277 -7.09 -16.06 -8.55
CA ASP A 277 -8.49 -15.68 -8.83
C ASP A 277 -8.55 -14.62 -9.95
N PRO A 278 -8.60 -15.03 -11.23
CA PRO A 278 -8.60 -14.10 -12.37
C PRO A 278 -9.86 -13.23 -12.48
N ASN A 279 -10.97 -13.61 -11.85
CA ASN A 279 -12.24 -12.90 -11.90
C ASN A 279 -12.78 -12.60 -10.49
N PRO A 280 -12.11 -11.75 -9.71
CA PRO A 280 -12.62 -11.34 -8.42
C PRO A 280 -13.91 -10.52 -8.54
N GLU A 281 -14.62 -10.35 -7.43
CA GLU A 281 -15.81 -9.50 -7.38
C GLU A 281 -15.51 -8.07 -7.89
N PRO A 282 -16.46 -7.41 -8.57
CA PRO A 282 -16.21 -6.12 -9.25
C PRO A 282 -15.60 -5.05 -8.35
N GLY A 283 -16.06 -4.95 -7.10
CA GLY A 283 -15.52 -3.99 -6.12
C GLY A 283 -14.06 -4.28 -5.75
N LEU A 284 -13.77 -5.55 -5.42
CA LEU A 284 -12.42 -6.00 -5.09
C LEU A 284 -11.48 -5.86 -6.30
N ARG A 285 -11.99 -6.17 -7.50
CA ARG A 285 -11.23 -6.01 -8.75
C ARG A 285 -10.79 -4.56 -8.96
N SER A 286 -11.73 -3.61 -8.87
CA SER A 286 -11.43 -2.19 -9.04
C SER A 286 -10.41 -1.70 -8.02
N TRP A 287 -10.54 -2.12 -6.77
CA TRP A 287 -9.63 -1.81 -5.69
C TRP A 287 -8.22 -2.38 -5.95
N LEU A 288 -8.10 -3.67 -6.28
CA LEU A 288 -6.81 -4.33 -6.57
C LEU A 288 -6.07 -3.66 -7.73
N TYR A 289 -6.77 -3.40 -8.86
CA TYR A 289 -6.14 -2.73 -10.00
C TYR A 289 -5.74 -1.29 -9.69
N THR A 290 -6.52 -0.58 -8.86
CA THR A 290 -6.16 0.79 -8.44
C THR A 290 -4.93 0.77 -7.55
N LYS A 291 -4.82 -0.17 -6.60
CA LYS A 291 -3.62 -0.37 -5.79
C LYS A 291 -2.41 -0.78 -6.63
N LEU A 292 -2.58 -1.70 -7.58
CA LEU A 292 -1.54 -2.13 -8.52
C LEU A 292 -0.93 -0.92 -9.27
N HIS A 293 -1.79 -0.13 -9.92
CA HIS A 293 -1.34 1.05 -10.65
C HIS A 293 -0.78 2.13 -9.70
N GLY A 294 -1.35 2.27 -8.51
CA GLY A 294 -0.85 3.19 -7.48
C GLY A 294 0.57 2.87 -7.04
N ARG A 295 0.89 1.58 -6.86
CA ARG A 295 2.25 1.11 -6.53
C ARG A 295 3.28 1.43 -7.61
N LEU A 296 2.87 1.41 -8.87
CA LEU A 296 3.74 1.76 -10.01
C LEU A 296 3.84 3.28 -10.20
N ALA A 297 2.73 4.00 -10.00
CA ALA A 297 2.66 5.45 -10.20
C ALA A 297 3.33 6.24 -9.07
N GLY A 298 3.24 5.75 -7.82
CA GLY A 298 3.74 6.44 -6.63
C GLY A 298 5.23 6.81 -6.71
N PRO A 299 6.15 5.89 -7.00
CA PRO A 299 7.57 6.21 -7.13
C PRO A 299 7.88 7.24 -8.22
N CYS A 300 7.11 7.26 -9.33
CA CYS A 300 7.28 8.22 -10.42
C CYS A 300 7.04 9.67 -9.99
N THR A 301 6.36 9.89 -8.86
CA THR A 301 6.14 11.23 -8.29
C THR A 301 7.44 11.99 -8.08
N CYS A 302 8.53 11.32 -7.67
CA CYS A 302 9.83 11.96 -7.48
C CYS A 302 10.37 12.58 -8.78
N LEU A 303 10.19 11.89 -9.91
CA LEU A 303 10.57 12.45 -11.24
C LEU A 303 9.67 13.61 -11.64
N VAL A 304 8.35 13.48 -11.44
CA VAL A 304 7.38 14.53 -11.77
C VAL A 304 7.66 15.80 -10.98
N VAL A 305 7.98 15.66 -9.71
CA VAL A 305 8.36 16.77 -8.83
C VAL A 305 9.58 17.54 -9.37
N VAL A 306 10.61 16.83 -9.83
CA VAL A 306 11.79 17.48 -10.44
C VAL A 306 11.41 18.22 -11.72
N VAL A 307 10.62 17.58 -12.59
CA VAL A 307 10.20 18.16 -13.88
C VAL A 307 9.40 19.45 -13.70
N ILE A 308 8.56 19.56 -12.65
CA ILE A 308 7.78 20.77 -12.41
C ILE A 308 8.56 21.85 -11.65
N ALA A 309 9.43 21.46 -10.72
CA ALA A 309 10.16 22.40 -9.88
C ALA A 309 11.14 23.28 -10.68
N VAL A 310 11.83 22.67 -11.63
CA VAL A 310 12.89 23.37 -12.40
C VAL A 310 12.35 24.55 -13.21
N PRO A 311 11.34 24.42 -14.09
CA PRO A 311 10.84 25.55 -14.85
C PRO A 311 10.15 26.60 -13.96
N PHE A 312 9.52 26.14 -12.87
CA PHE A 312 8.89 27.05 -11.92
C PHE A 312 9.90 27.99 -11.25
N ALA A 313 11.05 27.47 -10.85
CA ALA A 313 12.12 28.27 -10.26
C ALA A 313 12.84 29.14 -11.31
N ALA A 314 13.08 28.61 -12.51
CA ALA A 314 13.79 29.32 -13.57
C ALA A 314 12.99 30.52 -14.14
N GLY A 315 11.66 30.44 -14.17
CA GLY A 315 10.78 31.53 -14.62
C GLY A 315 10.52 32.63 -13.59
N SER A 316 11.02 32.48 -12.38
CA SER A 316 10.59 33.32 -11.23
C SER A 316 11.38 34.62 -11.04
N GLY A 317 12.46 34.88 -11.74
CA GLY A 317 13.29 36.07 -11.52
C GLY A 317 13.83 36.19 -10.06
N ARG A 318 14.08 37.42 -9.60
CA ARG A 318 14.53 37.69 -8.22
C ARG A 318 13.41 37.52 -7.19
N ARG A 319 12.85 36.30 -7.02
CA ARG A 319 11.85 36.04 -5.99
C ARG A 319 12.48 35.68 -4.65
N ASN A 320 11.75 36.01 -3.59
CA ASN A 320 12.13 35.63 -2.22
C ASN A 320 12.03 34.10 -2.07
N VAL A 321 12.96 33.50 -1.35
CA VAL A 321 12.98 32.05 -1.05
C VAL A 321 11.64 31.57 -0.43
N PHE A 322 11.00 32.41 0.40
CA PHE A 322 9.69 32.12 0.98
C PHE A 322 8.60 31.87 -0.08
N VAL A 323 8.66 32.53 -1.23
CA VAL A 323 7.72 32.29 -2.34
C VAL A 323 7.94 30.90 -2.95
N GLY A 324 9.19 30.46 -3.04
CA GLY A 324 9.52 29.11 -3.48
C GLY A 324 8.97 28.02 -2.51
N VAL A 325 9.15 28.24 -1.21
CA VAL A 325 8.62 27.35 -0.17
C VAL A 325 7.10 27.30 -0.21
N ALA A 326 6.42 28.45 -0.24
CA ALA A 326 4.96 28.51 -0.31
C ALA A 326 4.42 27.83 -1.57
N ALA A 327 5.08 28.04 -2.69
CA ALA A 327 4.71 27.38 -3.95
C ALA A 327 4.90 25.87 -3.89
N SER A 328 5.97 25.36 -3.26
CA SER A 328 6.19 23.91 -3.11
C SER A 328 5.06 23.26 -2.29
N ILE A 329 4.68 23.89 -1.20
CA ILE A 329 3.58 23.40 -0.36
C ILE A 329 2.27 23.37 -1.15
N SER A 330 1.97 24.46 -1.89
CA SER A 330 0.75 24.53 -2.70
C SER A 330 0.72 23.50 -3.83
N ILE A 331 1.82 23.33 -4.56
CA ILE A 331 1.94 22.33 -5.63
C ILE A 331 1.74 20.92 -5.07
N PHE A 332 2.42 20.61 -3.96
CA PHE A 332 2.28 19.30 -3.31
C PHE A 332 0.87 19.05 -2.81
N PHE A 333 0.24 20.05 -2.19
CA PHE A 333 -1.14 19.93 -1.70
C PHE A 333 -2.12 19.62 -2.83
N VAL A 334 -2.05 20.36 -3.94
CA VAL A 334 -2.92 20.10 -5.11
C VAL A 334 -2.64 18.73 -5.71
N TYR A 335 -1.36 18.33 -5.82
CA TYR A 335 -0.97 16.98 -6.27
C TYR A 335 -1.58 15.91 -5.37
N TYR A 336 -1.43 16.04 -4.06
CA TYR A 336 -1.92 15.06 -3.09
C TYR A 336 -3.45 14.95 -3.09
N VAL A 337 -4.16 16.09 -3.14
CA VAL A 337 -5.64 16.09 -3.25
C VAL A 337 -6.08 15.38 -4.53
N LEU A 338 -5.43 15.66 -5.67
CA LEU A 338 -5.76 15.01 -6.93
C LEU A 338 -5.49 13.50 -6.88
N GLN A 339 -4.42 13.07 -6.19
CA GLN A 339 -4.09 11.67 -5.99
C GLN A 339 -5.14 10.95 -5.13
N GLN A 340 -5.55 11.55 -4.01
CA GLN A 340 -6.56 10.97 -3.13
C GLN A 340 -7.93 10.87 -3.80
N LEU A 341 -8.33 11.89 -4.55
CA LEU A 341 -9.55 11.85 -5.36
C LEU A 341 -9.47 10.77 -6.44
N GLY A 342 -8.32 10.67 -7.12
CA GLY A 342 -8.07 9.62 -8.09
C GLY A 342 -8.27 8.22 -7.48
N PHE A 343 -7.61 7.95 -6.36
CA PHE A 343 -7.74 6.66 -5.66
C PHE A 343 -9.19 6.40 -5.22
N ALA A 344 -9.86 7.36 -4.62
CA ALA A 344 -11.24 7.20 -4.18
C ALA A 344 -12.19 6.84 -5.34
N PHE A 345 -12.06 7.49 -6.50
CA PHE A 345 -12.87 7.17 -7.68
C PHE A 345 -12.46 5.86 -8.36
N GLY A 346 -11.17 5.52 -8.36
CA GLY A 346 -10.65 4.27 -8.91
C GLY A 346 -11.08 3.06 -8.09
N GLU A 347 -10.94 3.11 -6.77
CA GLU A 347 -11.38 2.07 -5.84
C GLU A 347 -12.90 1.84 -5.89
N ALA A 348 -13.68 2.92 -6.06
CA ALA A 348 -15.12 2.84 -6.27
C ALA A 348 -15.52 2.32 -7.67
N GLY A 349 -14.56 2.06 -8.57
CA GLY A 349 -14.83 1.58 -9.94
C GLY A 349 -15.47 2.60 -10.88
N ARG A 350 -15.51 3.89 -10.49
CA ARG A 350 -16.11 4.97 -11.30
C ARG A 350 -15.21 5.44 -12.44
N VAL A 351 -13.90 5.25 -12.28
CA VAL A 351 -12.86 5.65 -13.23
C VAL A 351 -11.93 4.45 -13.46
N PRO A 352 -11.44 4.24 -14.69
CA PRO A 352 -10.44 3.19 -14.94
C PRO A 352 -9.25 3.30 -13.99
N ALA A 353 -8.84 2.19 -13.37
CA ALA A 353 -7.82 2.13 -12.34
C ALA A 353 -6.49 2.78 -12.75
N TRP A 354 -6.06 2.55 -14.01
CA TRP A 354 -4.84 3.15 -14.55
C TRP A 354 -4.92 4.68 -14.59
N LEU A 355 -6.07 5.23 -15.03
CA LEU A 355 -6.26 6.70 -15.09
C LEU A 355 -6.30 7.28 -13.69
N ALA A 356 -7.03 6.64 -12.78
CA ALA A 356 -7.16 7.04 -11.38
C ALA A 356 -5.79 7.19 -10.69
N ALA A 357 -4.90 6.23 -10.88
CA ALA A 357 -3.59 6.23 -10.24
C ALA A 357 -2.56 7.13 -10.93
N TRP A 358 -2.59 7.24 -12.26
CA TRP A 358 -1.60 8.00 -13.03
C TRP A 358 -1.98 9.45 -13.27
N LEU A 359 -3.25 9.84 -13.04
CA LEU A 359 -3.78 11.18 -13.32
C LEU A 359 -2.92 12.32 -12.75
N PRO A 360 -2.50 12.31 -11.47
CA PRO A 360 -1.66 13.37 -10.93
C PRO A 360 -0.31 13.45 -11.66
N ASN A 361 0.34 12.31 -11.90
CA ASN A 361 1.62 12.25 -12.60
C ASN A 361 1.51 12.78 -14.03
N LEU A 362 0.43 12.46 -14.74
CA LEU A 362 0.18 12.95 -16.10
C LEU A 362 -0.03 14.46 -16.09
N VAL A 363 -0.94 14.97 -15.25
CA VAL A 363 -1.26 16.41 -15.18
C VAL A 363 0.00 17.23 -14.85
N PHE A 364 0.69 16.88 -13.77
CA PHE A 364 1.86 17.63 -13.33
C PHE A 364 3.08 17.40 -14.22
N GLY A 365 3.26 16.18 -14.73
CA GLY A 365 4.32 15.87 -15.70
C GLY A 365 4.17 16.67 -16.99
N PHE A 366 2.96 16.69 -17.58
CA PHE A 366 2.67 17.50 -18.76
C PHE A 366 2.84 19.00 -18.49
N ALA A 367 2.33 19.50 -17.37
CA ALA A 367 2.47 20.90 -16.98
C ALA A 367 3.96 21.28 -16.87
N GLY A 368 4.77 20.46 -16.20
CA GLY A 368 6.20 20.69 -16.05
C GLY A 368 6.96 20.66 -17.37
N LEU A 369 6.70 19.67 -18.22
CA LEU A 369 7.32 19.58 -19.56
C LEU A 369 6.92 20.76 -20.45
N TRP A 370 5.65 21.16 -20.43
CA TRP A 370 5.17 22.31 -21.18
C TRP A 370 5.81 23.62 -20.72
N MET A 371 5.91 23.82 -19.39
CA MET A 371 6.62 24.97 -18.82
C MET A 371 8.09 24.96 -19.23
N MET A 372 8.75 23.80 -19.17
CA MET A 372 10.15 23.62 -19.56
C MET A 372 10.42 23.97 -21.04
N ALA A 373 9.48 23.62 -21.92
CA ALA A 373 9.56 23.95 -23.34
C ALA A 373 9.38 25.47 -23.62
N ARG A 374 8.66 26.19 -22.75
CA ARG A 374 8.41 27.63 -22.86
C ARG A 374 9.53 28.52 -22.28
N VAL A 375 10.28 28.02 -21.32
CA VAL A 375 11.41 28.75 -20.71
C VAL A 375 12.61 28.67 -21.66
N ARG A 376 12.66 29.57 -22.63
CA ARG A 376 13.80 29.76 -23.53
C ARG A 376 14.88 30.65 -22.92
#